data_2331886acf26d3b34d4b63c4da639b5d
#
_entry.id   2331886acf26d3b34d4b63c4da639b5d
#
_cell.length_a   1.000
_cell.length_b   1.000
_cell.length_c   1.000
_cell.angle_alpha   90.00
_cell.angle_beta   90.00
_cell.angle_gamma   90.00
#
_symmetry.space_group_name_H-M   'P 1'
#
loop_
_entity.id
_entity.type
_entity.pdbx_description
1 polymer ?
#
loop_
_entity_poly.entity_id
_entity_poly.type
_entity_poly.pdbx_seq_one_letter_code
_entity_poly.pdbx_strand_id
1 'polypeptide(L)'
;MIFELLAGAALAAQPVIDTDTRERIDRILAQTPLVDGHNDLPIAARFRRDSEVTNLEAGSEPLHTDMDRLKAGGVGAQLWSIYIPASVTGDEAVRYTLEQFDITDRLIAHYPDTLEWAKTAAAIERIHASGKIASMAGIEGGHQIGNGNLAVLRQFKRLGAIYMTLTHGRTTGWVDSATDDPKHDGISDFGKSVLEEMNRIGMLIDLSHVTEAAMHDALDVTKAPVIFSHSSARALGSHPRNVPDSVLERLPDNGGVVMVTFVPSFLDDAIWQHGANRDAEEARLDSLYTGNPEGKAAALAAWDEANPRPVTSVARVADHVEHIARVAGYDHVGIGGDFDGISTTVPYLDSVDDYPNLLAELIDRGWTDEQLSALVGGNFLRALRAAEAVAAEMPNTDAVLGTAPMAD
;
A
#
# COMPACT_ATOMS: atom_id res chain seq x y z
N MET A 1 43.80 -16.33 22.05
CA MET A 1 42.62 -15.68 22.64
C MET A 1 42.15 -14.67 21.64
N ILE A 2 41.22 -15.06 20.77
CA ILE A 2 40.55 -14.19 19.79
C ILE A 2 39.20 -13.92 20.46
N PHE A 3 38.94 -12.68 20.82
CA PHE A 3 37.64 -12.23 21.28
C PHE A 3 36.74 -12.11 20.08
N GLU A 4 35.80 -13.04 19.88
CA GLU A 4 34.66 -12.87 18.99
C GLU A 4 33.75 -11.81 19.60
N LEU A 5 33.69 -10.65 18.96
CA LEU A 5 32.64 -9.68 19.17
C LEU A 5 31.36 -10.24 18.53
N LEU A 6 30.52 -10.86 19.33
CA LEU A 6 29.11 -11.06 19.01
C LEU A 6 28.45 -9.66 18.95
N ALA A 7 28.36 -9.11 17.76
CA ALA A 7 27.48 -7.96 17.52
C ALA A 7 26.04 -8.49 17.51
N GLY A 8 25.46 -8.65 18.69
CA GLY A 8 24.02 -8.81 18.84
C GLY A 8 23.37 -7.51 18.37
N ALA A 9 22.54 -7.54 17.32
CA ALA A 9 21.65 -6.46 17.01
C ALA A 9 20.78 -6.20 18.23
N ALA A 10 20.99 -5.07 18.91
CA ALA A 10 20.12 -4.66 19.99
C ALA A 10 18.75 -4.40 19.36
N LEU A 11 17.75 -5.21 19.71
CA LEU A 11 16.36 -4.87 19.43
C LEU A 11 16.13 -3.45 19.96
N ALA A 12 15.63 -2.55 19.11
CA ALA A 12 15.23 -1.23 19.55
C ALA A 12 14.25 -1.39 20.71
N ALA A 13 14.39 -0.58 21.76
CA ALA A 13 13.46 -0.64 22.89
C ALA A 13 12.05 -0.28 22.38
N GLN A 14 11.03 -0.94 22.93
CA GLN A 14 9.64 -0.62 22.61
C GLN A 14 9.40 0.87 22.87
N PRO A 15 8.81 1.62 21.91
CA PRO A 15 8.42 2.99 22.15
C PRO A 15 7.46 3.06 23.36
N VAL A 16 7.85 3.78 24.39
CA VAL A 16 6.97 4.01 25.55
C VAL A 16 6.14 5.25 25.26
N ILE A 17 4.90 5.06 24.88
CA ILE A 17 3.96 6.17 24.71
C ILE A 17 3.50 6.61 26.10
N ASP A 18 3.96 7.78 26.55
CA ASP A 18 3.49 8.37 27.78
C ASP A 18 2.03 8.88 27.66
N THR A 19 1.42 9.24 28.79
CA THR A 19 0.02 9.65 28.84
C THR A 19 -0.22 10.92 28.00
N ASP A 20 0.66 11.91 28.06
CA ASP A 20 0.50 13.19 27.36
C ASP A 20 0.58 12.99 25.84
N THR A 21 1.54 12.18 25.38
CA THR A 21 1.68 11.78 23.98
C THR A 21 0.48 10.98 23.49
N ARG A 22 -0.03 10.05 24.30
CA ARG A 22 -1.23 9.27 23.95
C ARG A 22 -2.46 10.18 23.82
N GLU A 23 -2.71 11.06 24.79
CA GLU A 23 -3.81 12.02 24.73
C GLU A 23 -3.69 12.96 23.52
N ARG A 24 -2.47 13.34 23.13
CA ARG A 24 -2.22 14.15 21.94
C ARG A 24 -2.59 13.40 20.67
N ILE A 25 -2.17 12.14 20.53
CA ILE A 25 -2.53 11.26 19.41
C ILE A 25 -4.04 11.11 19.33
N ASP A 26 -4.70 10.76 20.44
CA ASP A 26 -6.14 10.53 20.48
C ASP A 26 -6.94 11.78 20.06
N ARG A 27 -6.50 12.97 20.45
CA ARG A 27 -7.13 14.24 20.01
C ARG A 27 -6.99 14.46 18.49
N ILE A 28 -5.83 14.16 17.90
CA ILE A 28 -5.60 14.29 16.47
C ILE A 28 -6.49 13.31 15.71
N LEU A 29 -6.51 12.05 16.13
CA LEU A 29 -7.28 10.97 15.48
C LEU A 29 -8.81 11.15 15.64
N ALA A 30 -9.25 11.80 16.71
CA ALA A 30 -10.66 12.17 16.86
C ALA A 30 -11.13 13.25 15.87
N GLN A 31 -10.21 14.08 15.36
CA GLN A 31 -10.53 15.19 14.45
C GLN A 31 -10.29 14.81 12.99
N THR A 32 -9.27 14.00 12.74
CA THR A 32 -8.85 13.57 11.39
C THR A 32 -8.76 12.05 11.36
N PRO A 33 -9.48 11.35 10.47
CA PRO A 33 -9.37 9.90 10.38
C PRO A 33 -7.94 9.51 10.01
N LEU A 34 -7.35 8.53 10.73
CA LEU A 34 -6.18 7.84 10.22
C LEU A 34 -6.62 7.03 9.00
N VAL A 35 -6.10 7.39 7.83
CA VAL A 35 -6.34 6.72 6.56
C VAL A 35 -5.15 5.84 6.25
N ASP A 36 -5.34 4.53 6.30
CA ASP A 36 -4.35 3.58 5.80
C ASP A 36 -4.59 3.31 4.31
N GLY A 37 -3.56 3.57 3.50
CA GLY A 37 -3.60 3.51 2.04
C GLY A 37 -3.69 2.10 1.46
N HIS A 38 -3.33 1.06 2.23
CA HIS A 38 -3.28 -0.30 1.70
C HIS A 38 -3.30 -1.37 2.79
N ASN A 39 -4.25 -2.29 2.69
CA ASN A 39 -4.36 -3.43 3.60
C ASN A 39 -4.96 -4.64 2.87
N ASP A 40 -4.30 -5.77 2.98
CA ASP A 40 -4.58 -7.00 2.25
C ASP A 40 -5.44 -8.02 3.00
N LEU A 41 -6.13 -7.63 4.07
CA LEU A 41 -7.03 -8.54 4.79
C LEU A 41 -8.00 -9.30 3.86
N PRO A 42 -8.60 -8.69 2.79
CA PRO A 42 -9.51 -9.44 1.92
C PRO A 42 -8.84 -10.60 1.17
N ILE A 43 -7.61 -10.44 0.69
CA ILE A 43 -6.91 -11.53 0.01
C ILE A 43 -6.30 -12.52 1.01
N ALA A 44 -5.88 -12.06 2.19
CA ALA A 44 -5.49 -12.94 3.29
C ALA A 44 -6.65 -13.81 3.75
N ALA A 45 -7.86 -13.27 3.85
CA ALA A 45 -9.07 -14.05 4.12
C ALA A 45 -9.30 -15.12 3.05
N ARG A 46 -9.12 -14.77 1.76
CA ARG A 46 -9.26 -15.74 0.65
C ARG A 46 -8.30 -16.92 0.78
N PHE A 47 -7.02 -16.66 1.00
CA PHE A 47 -5.99 -17.70 0.95
C PHE A 47 -5.73 -18.41 2.28
N ARG A 48 -5.91 -17.72 3.40
CA ARG A 48 -5.59 -18.25 4.74
C ARG A 48 -6.83 -18.73 5.49
N ARG A 49 -8.05 -18.37 5.03
CA ARG A 49 -9.31 -18.60 5.73
C ARG A 49 -10.43 -19.09 4.80
N ASP A 50 -10.13 -19.63 3.63
CA ASP A 50 -11.12 -20.11 2.66
C ASP A 50 -12.24 -19.09 2.34
N SER A 51 -11.87 -17.80 2.26
CA SER A 51 -12.79 -16.67 2.10
C SER A 51 -13.74 -16.42 3.28
N GLU A 52 -13.43 -16.96 4.47
CA GLU A 52 -14.19 -16.73 5.69
C GLU A 52 -13.83 -15.37 6.29
N VAL A 53 -14.84 -14.53 6.52
CA VAL A 53 -14.71 -13.16 7.04
C VAL A 53 -15.30 -13.00 8.45
N THR A 54 -15.73 -14.08 9.08
CA THR A 54 -16.25 -14.11 10.45
C THR A 54 -15.10 -14.34 11.45
N ASN A 55 -15.37 -14.14 12.75
CA ASN A 55 -14.40 -14.34 13.83
C ASN A 55 -13.10 -13.52 13.62
N LEU A 56 -13.26 -12.25 13.22
CA LEU A 56 -12.20 -11.26 13.09
C LEU A 56 -12.34 -10.16 14.18
N GLU A 57 -12.95 -10.49 15.34
CA GLU A 57 -13.13 -9.54 16.44
C GLU A 57 -11.81 -9.24 17.13
N ALA A 58 -11.08 -10.28 17.58
CA ALA A 58 -9.82 -10.12 18.30
C ALA A 58 -8.90 -11.35 18.13
N GLY A 59 -7.59 -11.09 18.07
CA GLY A 59 -6.56 -12.14 18.12
C GLY A 59 -6.58 -13.10 16.95
N SER A 60 -6.92 -12.65 15.77
CA SER A 60 -7.03 -13.45 14.54
C SER A 60 -5.64 -13.77 13.97
N GLU A 61 -4.83 -14.50 14.71
CA GLU A 61 -3.56 -14.99 14.19
C GLU A 61 -3.79 -16.02 13.05
N PRO A 62 -3.01 -15.97 11.97
CA PRO A 62 -1.78 -15.17 11.74
C PRO A 62 -2.01 -13.83 11.00
N LEU A 63 -3.15 -13.16 11.17
CA LEU A 63 -3.45 -11.89 10.50
C LEU A 63 -2.84 -10.70 11.24
N HIS A 64 -2.50 -9.64 10.52
CA HIS A 64 -2.08 -8.37 11.09
C HIS A 64 -3.27 -7.46 11.43
N THR A 65 -4.46 -7.80 10.93
CA THR A 65 -5.67 -6.98 10.99
C THR A 65 -6.84 -7.75 11.59
N ASP A 66 -7.48 -7.16 12.60
CA ASP A 66 -8.80 -7.54 13.09
C ASP A 66 -9.55 -6.30 13.61
N MET A 67 -10.81 -6.45 13.99
CA MET A 67 -11.69 -5.34 14.34
C MET A 67 -11.24 -4.61 15.61
N ASP A 68 -10.75 -5.33 16.62
CA ASP A 68 -10.31 -4.72 17.86
C ASP A 68 -8.97 -4.01 17.69
N ARG A 69 -8.04 -4.58 16.93
CA ARG A 69 -6.76 -3.93 16.60
C ARG A 69 -6.92 -2.69 15.73
N LEU A 70 -7.84 -2.70 14.74
CA LEU A 70 -8.17 -1.49 13.96
C LEU A 70 -8.62 -0.34 14.85
N LYS A 71 -9.48 -0.64 15.84
CA LYS A 71 -9.94 0.38 16.83
C LYS A 71 -8.79 0.83 17.73
N ALA A 72 -8.00 -0.10 18.25
CA ALA A 72 -6.87 0.20 19.14
C ALA A 72 -5.81 1.07 18.46
N GLY A 73 -5.56 0.85 17.16
CA GLY A 73 -4.66 1.65 16.33
C GLY A 73 -5.22 3.01 15.92
N GLY A 74 -6.50 3.27 16.22
CA GLY A 74 -7.16 4.52 15.88
C GLY A 74 -7.44 4.68 14.38
N VAL A 75 -7.55 3.57 13.64
CA VAL A 75 -7.86 3.60 12.20
C VAL A 75 -9.25 4.19 12.00
N GLY A 76 -9.32 5.30 11.26
CA GLY A 76 -10.58 5.98 10.93
C GLY A 76 -11.08 5.67 9.52
N ALA A 77 -10.16 5.26 8.63
CA ALA A 77 -10.49 4.87 7.27
C ALA A 77 -9.47 3.85 6.74
N GLN A 78 -9.95 2.81 6.07
CA GLN A 78 -9.13 1.72 5.54
C GLN A 78 -9.39 1.53 4.05
N LEU A 79 -8.31 1.55 3.26
CA LEU A 79 -8.35 1.12 1.86
C LEU A 79 -8.02 -0.39 1.80
N TRP A 80 -9.05 -1.18 1.54
CA TRP A 80 -8.92 -2.63 1.35
C TRP A 80 -8.40 -2.92 -0.05
N SER A 81 -7.30 -3.66 -0.14
CA SER A 81 -6.77 -4.12 -1.42
C SER A 81 -7.71 -5.13 -2.06
N ILE A 82 -8.16 -4.80 -3.27
CA ILE A 82 -8.81 -5.74 -4.18
C ILE A 82 -7.71 -6.33 -5.05
N TYR A 83 -6.90 -7.18 -4.43
CA TYR A 83 -5.76 -7.83 -5.06
C TYR A 83 -6.15 -9.16 -5.71
N ILE A 84 -5.52 -9.46 -6.82
CA ILE A 84 -5.44 -10.79 -7.40
C ILE A 84 -4.01 -11.07 -7.92
N PRO A 85 -3.55 -12.33 -7.96
CA PRO A 85 -2.22 -12.64 -8.47
C PRO A 85 -2.01 -12.10 -9.89
N ALA A 86 -0.87 -11.43 -10.13
CA ALA A 86 -0.53 -10.84 -11.43
C ALA A 86 -0.35 -11.87 -12.57
N SER A 87 -0.36 -13.17 -12.25
CA SER A 87 -0.40 -14.26 -13.23
C SER A 87 -1.81 -14.54 -13.76
N VAL A 88 -2.86 -14.08 -13.08
CA VAL A 88 -4.27 -14.21 -13.54
C VAL A 88 -4.55 -13.04 -14.49
N THR A 89 -4.90 -13.31 -15.71
CA THR A 89 -5.05 -12.30 -16.78
C THR A 89 -6.35 -12.48 -17.57
N GLY A 90 -6.69 -11.53 -18.43
CA GLY A 90 -7.86 -11.60 -19.30
C GLY A 90 -9.18 -11.63 -18.56
N ASP A 91 -10.15 -12.37 -19.07
CA ASP A 91 -11.50 -12.46 -18.48
C ASP A 91 -11.49 -13.11 -17.10
N GLU A 92 -10.53 -13.99 -16.84
CA GLU A 92 -10.36 -14.62 -15.53
C GLU A 92 -9.97 -13.59 -14.47
N ALA A 93 -9.13 -12.62 -14.81
CA ALA A 93 -8.78 -11.53 -13.90
C ALA A 93 -10.05 -10.73 -13.50
N VAL A 94 -10.91 -10.42 -14.44
CA VAL A 94 -12.17 -9.71 -14.16
C VAL A 94 -13.07 -10.52 -13.21
N ARG A 95 -13.26 -11.81 -13.46
CA ARG A 95 -14.05 -12.69 -12.60
C ARG A 95 -13.46 -12.75 -11.18
N TYR A 96 -12.15 -12.95 -11.09
CA TYR A 96 -11.45 -13.07 -9.81
C TYR A 96 -11.54 -11.78 -8.99
N THR A 97 -11.46 -10.62 -9.68
CA THR A 97 -11.62 -9.29 -9.05
C THR A 97 -13.05 -9.12 -8.50
N LEU A 98 -14.07 -9.55 -9.22
CA LEU A 98 -15.46 -9.51 -8.73
C LEU A 98 -15.66 -10.40 -7.49
N GLU A 99 -15.03 -11.58 -7.45
CA GLU A 99 -15.05 -12.45 -6.27
C GLU A 99 -14.32 -11.77 -5.08
N GLN A 100 -13.27 -11.00 -5.35
CA GLN A 100 -12.54 -10.26 -4.30
C GLN A 100 -13.37 -9.08 -3.75
N PHE A 101 -14.13 -8.39 -4.61
CA PHE A 101 -15.13 -7.41 -4.17
C PHE A 101 -16.21 -8.05 -3.29
N ASP A 102 -16.70 -9.26 -3.63
CA ASP A 102 -17.68 -9.99 -2.82
C ASP A 102 -17.15 -10.32 -1.42
N ILE A 103 -15.89 -10.75 -1.30
CA ILE A 103 -15.24 -10.98 0.00
C ILE A 103 -15.23 -9.70 0.83
N THR A 104 -14.86 -8.58 0.20
CA THR A 104 -14.81 -7.26 0.87
C THR A 104 -16.21 -6.77 1.27
N ASP A 105 -17.20 -6.94 0.40
CA ASP A 105 -18.61 -6.64 0.71
C ASP A 105 -19.10 -7.45 1.91
N ARG A 106 -18.82 -8.75 1.95
CA ARG A 106 -19.19 -9.63 3.08
C ARG A 106 -18.47 -9.25 4.36
N LEU A 107 -17.18 -8.88 4.29
CA LEU A 107 -16.42 -8.38 5.44
C LEU A 107 -17.11 -7.16 6.06
N ILE A 108 -17.40 -6.14 5.25
CA ILE A 108 -18.02 -4.91 5.72
C ILE A 108 -19.44 -5.16 6.23
N ALA A 109 -20.22 -5.97 5.54
CA ALA A 109 -21.58 -6.32 5.94
C ALA A 109 -21.63 -7.15 7.24
N HIS A 110 -20.58 -7.93 7.53
CA HIS A 110 -20.52 -8.74 8.75
C HIS A 110 -20.22 -7.90 10.01
N TYR A 111 -19.51 -6.78 9.87
CA TYR A 111 -19.13 -5.88 10.98
C TYR A 111 -19.76 -4.48 10.87
N PRO A 112 -21.10 -4.37 10.78
CA PRO A 112 -21.78 -3.10 10.48
C PRO A 112 -21.65 -2.06 11.60
N ASP A 113 -21.33 -2.48 12.81
CA ASP A 113 -21.08 -1.57 13.94
C ASP A 113 -19.65 -0.98 13.93
N THR A 114 -18.75 -1.57 13.14
CA THR A 114 -17.35 -1.16 13.04
C THR A 114 -17.03 -0.57 11.67
N LEU A 115 -17.50 -1.19 10.59
CA LEU A 115 -17.15 -0.85 9.21
C LEU A 115 -18.36 -0.27 8.46
N GLU A 116 -18.12 0.70 7.58
CA GLU A 116 -19.14 1.21 6.65
C GLU A 116 -18.48 1.61 5.33
N TRP A 117 -19.09 1.24 4.17
CA TRP A 117 -18.61 1.64 2.87
C TRP A 117 -18.55 3.15 2.68
N ALA A 118 -17.39 3.65 2.23
CA ALA A 118 -17.19 5.03 1.79
C ALA A 118 -16.74 5.06 0.32
N LYS A 119 -17.35 5.92 -0.48
CA LYS A 119 -17.04 6.09 -1.93
C LYS A 119 -16.63 7.51 -2.27
N THR A 120 -16.62 8.41 -1.28
CA THR A 120 -16.28 9.82 -1.43
C THR A 120 -15.57 10.34 -0.19
N ALA A 121 -14.81 11.43 -0.33
CA ALA A 121 -14.15 12.09 0.81
C ALA A 121 -15.16 12.53 1.88
N ALA A 122 -16.32 13.06 1.49
CA ALA A 122 -17.38 13.44 2.43
C ALA A 122 -17.97 12.24 3.17
N ALA A 123 -18.08 11.07 2.53
CA ALA A 123 -18.54 9.85 3.19
C ALA A 123 -17.53 9.36 4.23
N ILE A 124 -16.22 9.45 3.95
CA ILE A 124 -15.16 9.10 4.90
C ILE A 124 -15.31 9.92 6.18
N GLU A 125 -15.40 11.25 6.06
CA GLU A 125 -15.52 12.14 7.20
C GLU A 125 -16.81 11.90 8.02
N ARG A 126 -17.93 11.69 7.33
CA ARG A 126 -19.22 11.39 7.98
C ARG A 126 -19.15 10.07 8.77
N ILE A 127 -18.55 9.03 8.18
CA ILE A 127 -18.44 7.70 8.81
C ILE A 127 -17.51 7.79 10.02
N HIS A 128 -16.35 8.43 9.87
CA HIS A 128 -15.42 8.66 10.98
C HIS A 128 -16.08 9.43 12.12
N ALA A 129 -16.82 10.50 11.84
CA ALA A 129 -17.57 11.27 12.83
C ALA A 129 -18.66 10.44 13.55
N SER A 130 -19.12 9.33 12.97
CA SER A 130 -20.05 8.39 13.61
C SER A 130 -19.36 7.35 14.51
N GLY A 131 -18.02 7.36 14.59
CA GLY A 131 -17.22 6.41 15.36
C GLY A 131 -16.99 5.06 14.65
N LYS A 132 -17.28 4.98 13.34
CA LYS A 132 -16.99 3.81 12.52
C LYS A 132 -15.77 4.04 11.63
N ILE A 133 -15.24 2.96 11.08
CA ILE A 133 -14.13 2.97 10.14
C ILE A 133 -14.69 3.01 8.70
N ALA A 134 -14.33 4.07 7.97
CA ALA A 134 -14.70 4.20 6.58
C ALA A 134 -13.94 3.18 5.74
N SER A 135 -14.66 2.26 5.12
CA SER A 135 -14.10 1.19 4.30
C SER A 135 -14.15 1.55 2.83
N MET A 136 -13.03 1.45 2.14
CA MET A 136 -12.88 1.77 0.73
C MET A 136 -12.22 0.61 -0.01
N ALA A 137 -12.39 0.53 -1.34
CA ALA A 137 -11.70 -0.45 -2.18
C ALA A 137 -10.63 0.21 -3.02
N GLY A 138 -9.44 -0.39 -3.06
CA GLY A 138 -8.37 -0.06 -3.99
C GLY A 138 -8.03 -1.25 -4.87
N ILE A 139 -8.13 -1.12 -6.19
CA ILE A 139 -7.74 -2.19 -7.11
C ILE A 139 -6.22 -2.22 -7.20
N GLU A 140 -5.61 -3.36 -6.92
CA GLU A 140 -4.16 -3.51 -6.96
C GLU A 140 -3.71 -4.25 -8.22
N GLY A 141 -3.57 -3.47 -9.29
CA GLY A 141 -3.03 -3.92 -10.56
C GLY A 141 -3.96 -3.75 -11.76
N GLY A 142 -3.50 -3.00 -12.76
CA GLY A 142 -4.24 -2.73 -13.99
C GLY A 142 -4.51 -3.96 -14.87
N HIS A 143 -3.89 -5.12 -14.59
CA HIS A 143 -4.23 -6.40 -15.23
C HIS A 143 -5.66 -6.84 -14.90
N GLN A 144 -6.23 -6.35 -13.80
CA GLN A 144 -7.57 -6.70 -13.32
C GLN A 144 -8.71 -6.18 -14.21
N ILE A 145 -8.45 -5.16 -15.04
CA ILE A 145 -9.43 -4.72 -16.04
C ILE A 145 -9.42 -5.59 -17.31
N GLY A 146 -9.01 -6.84 -17.20
CA GLY A 146 -8.82 -7.76 -18.32
C GLY A 146 -7.69 -7.28 -19.24
N ASN A 147 -7.88 -7.35 -20.54
CA ASN A 147 -6.88 -6.87 -21.51
C ASN A 147 -6.99 -5.34 -21.73
N GLY A 148 -7.09 -4.55 -20.66
CA GLY A 148 -7.24 -3.10 -20.74
C GLY A 148 -8.66 -2.65 -21.14
N ASN A 149 -9.69 -3.28 -20.60
CA ASN A 149 -11.08 -2.95 -20.92
C ASN A 149 -11.61 -1.80 -20.06
N LEU A 150 -11.76 -0.62 -20.66
CA LEU A 150 -12.24 0.58 -19.97
C LEU A 150 -13.71 0.47 -19.51
N ALA A 151 -14.53 -0.39 -20.13
CA ALA A 151 -15.87 -0.64 -19.61
C ALA A 151 -15.81 -1.39 -18.27
N VAL A 152 -14.88 -2.33 -18.09
CA VAL A 152 -14.63 -3.01 -16.81
C VAL A 152 -14.15 -2.02 -15.75
N LEU A 153 -13.19 -1.14 -16.09
CA LEU A 153 -12.72 -0.08 -15.20
C LEU A 153 -13.89 0.76 -14.64
N ARG A 154 -14.81 1.19 -15.53
CA ARG A 154 -16.01 1.93 -15.12
C ARG A 154 -16.94 1.13 -14.19
N GLN A 155 -17.07 -0.18 -14.39
CA GLN A 155 -17.88 -1.01 -13.50
C GLN A 155 -17.21 -1.15 -12.12
N PHE A 156 -15.90 -1.33 -12.07
CA PHE A 156 -15.18 -1.40 -10.80
C PHE A 156 -15.31 -0.08 -10.00
N LYS A 157 -15.25 1.09 -10.67
CA LYS A 157 -15.58 2.37 -10.02
C LYS A 157 -16.98 2.37 -9.43
N ARG A 158 -17.98 1.84 -10.13
CA ARG A 158 -19.37 1.75 -9.64
C ARG A 158 -19.50 0.82 -8.44
N LEU A 159 -18.75 -0.28 -8.39
CA LEU A 159 -18.68 -1.16 -7.24
C LEU A 159 -18.08 -0.46 -6.01
N GLY A 160 -17.24 0.54 -6.18
CA GLY A 160 -16.73 1.34 -5.08
C GLY A 160 -15.23 1.52 -5.07
N ALA A 161 -14.51 1.13 -6.14
CA ALA A 161 -13.09 1.38 -6.22
C ALA A 161 -12.79 2.89 -6.18
N ILE A 162 -11.93 3.29 -5.22
CA ILE A 162 -11.46 4.66 -5.05
C ILE A 162 -10.23 4.91 -5.93
N TYR A 163 -9.33 3.93 -6.01
CA TYR A 163 -8.13 4.00 -6.84
C TYR A 163 -7.94 2.71 -7.65
N MET A 164 -7.05 2.77 -8.61
CA MET A 164 -6.43 1.60 -9.24
C MET A 164 -4.94 1.81 -9.35
N THR A 165 -4.16 0.87 -8.79
CA THR A 165 -2.73 0.75 -9.04
C THR A 165 -2.52 0.25 -10.47
N LEU A 166 -1.66 0.91 -11.24
CA LEU A 166 -1.56 0.64 -12.68
C LEU A 166 -0.93 -0.71 -13.01
N THR A 167 -0.04 -1.21 -12.12
CA THR A 167 0.53 -2.57 -12.17
C THR A 167 0.52 -3.19 -10.79
N HIS A 168 0.80 -4.49 -10.71
CA HIS A 168 1.40 -5.14 -9.56
C HIS A 168 2.81 -5.61 -9.94
N GLY A 169 3.23 -6.81 -9.59
CA GLY A 169 4.57 -7.35 -9.83
C GLY A 169 4.90 -7.67 -11.29
N ARG A 170 4.01 -7.42 -12.25
CA ARG A 170 4.25 -7.68 -13.68
C ARG A 170 3.85 -6.50 -14.55
N THR A 171 4.67 -6.26 -15.57
CA THR A 171 4.37 -5.35 -16.69
C THR A 171 3.11 -5.82 -17.41
N THR A 172 2.16 -4.89 -17.59
CA THR A 172 0.90 -5.14 -18.30
C THR A 172 1.07 -4.91 -19.82
N GLY A 173 0.00 -5.01 -20.59
CA GLY A 173 0.00 -4.65 -22.01
C GLY A 173 0.10 -3.15 -22.30
N TRP A 174 0.17 -2.29 -21.26
CA TRP A 174 0.08 -0.84 -21.44
C TRP A 174 0.86 0.01 -20.41
N VAL A 175 1.47 -0.59 -19.38
CA VAL A 175 2.32 0.10 -18.40
C VAL A 175 3.34 -0.85 -17.78
N ASP A 176 4.54 -0.35 -17.51
CA ASP A 176 5.66 -1.10 -16.98
C ASP A 176 5.66 -1.17 -15.46
N SER A 177 5.87 -2.39 -14.92
CA SER A 177 6.06 -2.66 -13.50
C SER A 177 7.51 -2.44 -13.07
N ALA A 178 7.72 -1.91 -11.86
CA ALA A 178 9.03 -1.70 -11.26
C ALA A 178 9.81 -3.01 -10.97
N THR A 179 9.12 -4.15 -10.98
CA THR A 179 9.68 -5.46 -10.61
C THR A 179 9.60 -6.48 -11.74
N ASP A 180 9.43 -6.02 -12.99
CA ASP A 180 9.40 -6.87 -14.19
C ASP A 180 10.16 -6.19 -15.34
N ASP A 181 10.42 -6.91 -16.41
CA ASP A 181 11.06 -6.36 -17.60
C ASP A 181 10.17 -5.29 -18.26
N PRO A 182 10.72 -4.09 -18.55
CA PRO A 182 9.97 -3.02 -19.19
C PRO A 182 9.65 -3.38 -20.65
N LYS A 183 8.49 -2.94 -21.14
CA LYS A 183 8.03 -3.14 -22.53
C LYS A 183 7.64 -1.84 -23.23
N HIS A 184 7.35 -0.80 -22.47
CA HIS A 184 6.75 0.45 -22.96
C HIS A 184 7.65 1.65 -22.72
N ASP A 185 8.76 1.49 -21.98
CA ASP A 185 9.58 2.59 -21.47
C ASP A 185 8.74 3.62 -20.70
N GLY A 186 7.82 3.09 -19.88
CA GLY A 186 6.86 3.86 -19.08
C GLY A 186 5.41 3.44 -19.32
N ILE A 187 4.60 4.34 -19.90
CA ILE A 187 3.17 4.17 -20.18
C ILE A 187 2.92 4.27 -21.67
N SER A 188 2.28 3.26 -22.27
CA SER A 188 1.86 3.28 -23.67
C SER A 188 0.78 4.32 -23.96
N ASP A 189 0.53 4.66 -25.23
CA ASP A 189 -0.56 5.58 -25.61
C ASP A 189 -1.94 5.10 -25.15
N PHE A 190 -2.18 3.78 -25.15
CA PHE A 190 -3.40 3.24 -24.56
C PHE A 190 -3.41 3.43 -23.04
N GLY A 191 -2.29 3.24 -22.35
CA GLY A 191 -2.16 3.50 -20.91
C GLY A 191 -2.50 4.95 -20.56
N LYS A 192 -2.07 5.92 -21.37
CA LYS A 192 -2.48 7.34 -21.21
C LYS A 192 -3.99 7.51 -21.30
N SER A 193 -4.65 6.81 -22.22
CA SER A 193 -6.12 6.79 -22.32
C SER A 193 -6.80 6.18 -21.09
N VAL A 194 -6.16 5.20 -20.41
CA VAL A 194 -6.63 4.67 -19.11
C VAL A 194 -6.59 5.76 -18.04
N LEU A 195 -5.49 6.52 -17.96
CA LEU A 195 -5.37 7.63 -17.01
C LEU A 195 -6.40 8.73 -17.24
N GLU A 196 -6.65 9.09 -18.49
CA GLU A 196 -7.69 10.05 -18.86
C GLU A 196 -9.07 9.58 -18.42
N GLU A 197 -9.41 8.30 -18.63
CA GLU A 197 -10.67 7.73 -18.17
C GLU A 197 -10.76 7.66 -16.65
N MET A 198 -9.66 7.34 -15.94
CA MET A 198 -9.63 7.37 -14.47
C MET A 198 -9.92 8.78 -13.94
N ASN A 199 -9.30 9.81 -14.52
CA ASN A 199 -9.59 11.21 -14.17
C ASN A 199 -11.07 11.54 -14.41
N ARG A 200 -11.62 11.15 -15.58
CA ARG A 200 -13.02 11.43 -15.96
C ARG A 200 -14.02 10.79 -14.99
N ILE A 201 -13.74 9.60 -14.48
CA ILE A 201 -14.66 8.89 -13.57
C ILE A 201 -14.35 9.16 -12.08
N GLY A 202 -13.37 10.01 -11.77
CA GLY A 202 -12.97 10.34 -10.40
C GLY A 202 -12.36 9.16 -9.64
N MET A 203 -11.55 8.35 -10.33
CA MET A 203 -10.76 7.27 -9.74
C MET A 203 -9.32 7.77 -9.61
N LEU A 204 -8.76 7.75 -8.39
CA LEU A 204 -7.38 8.11 -8.16
C LEU A 204 -6.44 7.16 -8.91
N ILE A 205 -5.41 7.73 -9.53
CA ILE A 205 -4.32 6.98 -10.16
C ILE A 205 -3.31 6.65 -9.07
N ASP A 206 -3.10 5.36 -8.81
CA ASP A 206 -2.10 4.89 -7.87
C ASP A 206 -0.85 4.43 -8.62
N LEU A 207 0.28 5.06 -8.29
CA LEU A 207 1.59 4.84 -8.90
C LEU A 207 2.49 3.91 -8.09
N SER A 208 1.99 3.29 -7.02
CA SER A 208 2.70 2.16 -6.42
C SER A 208 2.93 1.08 -7.49
N HIS A 209 4.04 0.35 -7.41
CA HIS A 209 4.42 -0.74 -8.31
C HIS A 209 4.93 -0.35 -9.72
N VAL A 210 4.72 0.84 -10.22
CA VAL A 210 5.15 1.22 -11.58
C VAL A 210 6.61 1.66 -11.64
N THR A 211 7.22 1.60 -12.83
CA THR A 211 8.57 2.12 -13.06
C THR A 211 8.64 3.64 -12.88
N GLU A 212 9.85 4.17 -12.62
CA GLU A 212 10.08 5.62 -12.57
C GLU A 212 9.64 6.33 -13.85
N ALA A 213 9.91 5.74 -15.02
CA ALA A 213 9.43 6.28 -16.30
C ALA A 213 7.90 6.40 -16.32
N ALA A 214 7.19 5.37 -15.88
CA ALA A 214 5.72 5.41 -15.78
C ALA A 214 5.20 6.43 -14.75
N MET A 215 5.94 6.67 -13.64
CA MET A 215 5.59 7.73 -12.68
C MET A 215 5.65 9.11 -13.36
N HIS A 216 6.71 9.39 -14.12
CA HIS A 216 6.86 10.65 -14.85
C HIS A 216 5.80 10.81 -15.94
N ASP A 217 5.56 9.76 -16.74
CA ASP A 217 4.54 9.77 -17.79
C ASP A 217 3.14 10.03 -17.21
N ALA A 218 2.82 9.41 -16.06
CA ALA A 218 1.53 9.64 -15.40
C ALA A 218 1.37 11.09 -14.95
N LEU A 219 2.43 11.68 -14.36
CA LEU A 219 2.44 13.07 -13.93
C LEU A 219 2.36 14.09 -15.10
N ASP A 220 2.78 13.69 -16.31
CA ASP A 220 2.65 14.52 -17.52
C ASP A 220 1.22 14.53 -18.08
N VAL A 221 0.44 13.47 -17.84
CA VAL A 221 -0.88 13.26 -18.44
C VAL A 221 -2.03 13.58 -17.48
N THR A 222 -1.87 13.25 -16.18
CA THR A 222 -2.97 13.37 -15.24
C THR A 222 -3.40 14.80 -14.97
N LYS A 223 -4.72 15.00 -14.79
CA LYS A 223 -5.32 16.27 -14.35
C LYS A 223 -5.66 16.29 -12.88
N ALA A 224 -5.72 15.11 -12.26
CA ALA A 224 -6.01 14.93 -10.86
C ALA A 224 -4.73 14.57 -10.07
N PRO A 225 -4.69 14.81 -8.76
CA PRO A 225 -3.62 14.29 -7.91
C PRO A 225 -3.47 12.78 -8.06
N VAL A 226 -2.22 12.32 -8.05
CA VAL A 226 -1.89 10.89 -7.97
C VAL A 226 -1.69 10.46 -6.51
N ILE A 227 -1.75 9.17 -6.24
CA ILE A 227 -1.30 8.60 -4.96
C ILE A 227 -0.23 7.54 -5.22
N PHE A 228 0.52 7.26 -4.17
CA PHE A 228 1.30 6.05 -4.01
C PHE A 228 0.74 5.38 -2.76
N SER A 229 -0.16 4.42 -2.93
CA SER A 229 -0.94 3.83 -1.83
C SER A 229 -0.06 3.13 -0.78
N HIS A 230 1.12 2.61 -1.19
CA HIS A 230 2.09 1.92 -0.34
C HIS A 230 3.49 1.94 -0.99
N SER A 231 4.23 3.03 -0.81
CA SER A 231 5.60 3.21 -1.30
C SER A 231 6.42 4.05 -0.30
N SER A 232 7.74 3.96 -0.37
CA SER A 232 8.65 4.72 0.50
C SER A 232 9.62 5.58 -0.31
N ALA A 233 10.62 6.21 0.31
CA ALA A 233 11.59 7.08 -0.36
C ALA A 233 12.77 6.28 -0.92
N ARG A 234 13.05 6.37 -2.23
CA ARG A 234 14.17 5.64 -2.87
C ARG A 234 15.54 6.14 -2.42
N ALA A 235 15.65 7.38 -2.04
CA ALA A 235 16.89 7.92 -1.51
C ALA A 235 17.37 7.28 -0.19
N LEU A 236 16.46 6.62 0.53
CA LEU A 236 16.76 5.94 1.79
C LEU A 236 16.78 4.42 1.68
N GLY A 237 16.05 3.85 0.73
CA GLY A 237 16.04 2.42 0.40
C GLY A 237 15.96 2.28 -1.12
N SER A 238 17.00 1.75 -1.76
CA SER A 238 17.16 1.74 -3.22
C SER A 238 16.22 0.77 -3.96
N HIS A 239 15.31 0.10 -3.24
CA HIS A 239 14.33 -0.80 -3.83
C HIS A 239 13.49 -0.10 -4.91
N PRO A 240 13.29 -0.70 -6.11
CA PRO A 240 12.59 -0.06 -7.22
C PRO A 240 11.12 0.30 -6.95
N ARG A 241 10.51 -0.30 -5.91
CA ARG A 241 9.16 0.04 -5.44
C ARG A 241 9.08 1.42 -4.76
N ASN A 242 10.20 2.00 -4.37
CA ASN A 242 10.25 3.30 -3.73
C ASN A 242 10.24 4.45 -4.73
N VAL A 243 9.72 5.61 -4.28
CA VAL A 243 9.57 6.81 -5.09
C VAL A 243 10.90 7.60 -5.13
N PRO A 244 11.45 7.90 -6.30
CA PRO A 244 12.67 8.70 -6.43
C PRO A 244 12.40 10.18 -6.17
N ASP A 245 13.45 10.92 -5.74
CA ASP A 245 13.34 12.36 -5.46
C ASP A 245 12.89 13.16 -6.70
N SER A 246 13.29 12.75 -7.91
CA SER A 246 12.84 13.35 -9.17
C SER A 246 11.32 13.35 -9.36
N VAL A 247 10.63 12.37 -8.77
CA VAL A 247 9.16 12.28 -8.77
C VAL A 247 8.57 13.03 -7.56
N LEU A 248 9.21 12.91 -6.38
CA LEU A 248 8.77 13.64 -5.17
C LEU A 248 8.74 15.15 -5.40
N GLU A 249 9.73 15.71 -6.09
CA GLU A 249 9.83 17.13 -6.45
C GLU A 249 8.68 17.63 -7.33
N ARG A 250 7.97 16.73 -8.02
CA ARG A 250 6.81 17.06 -8.88
C ARG A 250 5.48 17.04 -8.14
N LEU A 251 5.42 16.41 -6.95
CA LEU A 251 4.15 16.27 -6.22
C LEU A 251 3.53 17.58 -5.74
N PRO A 252 4.28 18.63 -5.37
CA PRO A 252 3.70 19.92 -5.02
C PRO A 252 2.84 20.51 -6.15
N ASP A 253 3.27 20.39 -7.40
CA ASP A 253 2.54 20.89 -8.57
C ASP A 253 1.33 20.01 -8.92
N ASN A 254 1.43 18.68 -8.71
CA ASN A 254 0.36 17.73 -8.98
C ASN A 254 -0.68 17.65 -7.85
N GLY A 255 -0.30 17.91 -6.61
CA GLY A 255 -1.13 17.72 -5.42
C GLY A 255 -1.16 16.27 -4.91
N GLY A 256 -0.28 15.39 -5.39
CA GLY A 256 -0.24 13.98 -5.04
C GLY A 256 0.23 13.67 -3.62
N VAL A 257 0.13 12.39 -3.22
CA VAL A 257 0.48 11.92 -1.87
C VAL A 257 1.21 10.58 -1.94
N VAL A 258 2.36 10.45 -1.25
CA VAL A 258 3.03 9.17 -1.02
C VAL A 258 2.64 8.65 0.36
N MET A 259 1.98 7.50 0.40
CA MET A 259 1.61 6.82 1.63
C MET A 259 2.69 5.80 1.96
N VAL A 260 3.45 6.09 3.04
CA VAL A 260 4.66 5.34 3.40
C VAL A 260 4.30 3.92 3.83
N THR A 261 4.95 2.94 3.18
CA THR A 261 4.75 1.52 3.48
C THR A 261 5.68 1.02 4.58
N PHE A 262 5.26 -0.05 5.28
CA PHE A 262 6.03 -0.68 6.36
C PHE A 262 6.78 -1.95 5.91
N VAL A 263 6.89 -2.20 4.61
CA VAL A 263 7.65 -3.33 4.04
C VAL A 263 9.13 -3.20 4.39
N PRO A 264 9.71 -4.07 5.22
CA PRO A 264 11.09 -3.90 5.72
C PRO A 264 12.15 -3.83 4.62
N SER A 265 11.97 -4.58 3.53
CA SER A 265 12.92 -4.58 2.39
C SER A 265 12.86 -3.31 1.54
N PHE A 266 11.79 -2.48 1.67
CA PHE A 266 11.73 -1.18 1.00
C PHE A 266 12.31 -0.07 1.87
N LEU A 267 12.35 -0.30 3.19
CA LEU A 267 12.90 0.65 4.15
C LEU A 267 14.43 0.56 4.27
N ASP A 268 15.02 -0.64 4.07
CA ASP A 268 16.42 -0.88 4.35
C ASP A 268 17.06 -1.80 3.30
N ASP A 269 18.10 -1.29 2.63
CA ASP A 269 18.85 -2.02 1.61
C ASP A 269 19.52 -3.29 2.15
N ALA A 270 19.93 -3.29 3.43
CA ALA A 270 20.54 -4.48 4.03
C ALA A 270 19.53 -5.63 4.13
N ILE A 271 18.25 -5.33 4.42
CA ILE A 271 17.19 -6.33 4.46
C ILE A 271 16.86 -6.82 3.04
N TRP A 272 16.78 -5.91 2.07
CA TRP A 272 16.55 -6.26 0.68
C TRP A 272 17.66 -7.15 0.13
N GLN A 273 18.92 -6.76 0.36
CA GLN A 273 20.09 -7.54 -0.08
C GLN A 273 20.15 -8.92 0.61
N HIS A 274 19.80 -8.99 1.91
CA HIS A 274 19.72 -10.25 2.63
C HIS A 274 18.67 -11.18 2.01
N GLY A 275 17.49 -10.66 1.66
CA GLY A 275 16.44 -11.42 0.97
C GLY A 275 16.95 -12.00 -0.36
N ALA A 276 17.54 -11.17 -1.22
CA ALA A 276 18.12 -11.62 -2.49
C ALA A 276 19.21 -12.70 -2.31
N ASN A 277 20.07 -12.57 -1.29
CA ASN A 277 21.11 -13.58 -1.00
C ASN A 277 20.47 -14.89 -0.52
N ARG A 278 19.42 -14.82 0.29
CA ARG A 278 18.69 -16.00 0.77
C ARG A 278 17.99 -16.75 -0.36
N ASP A 279 17.35 -16.01 -1.27
CA ASP A 279 16.68 -16.60 -2.45
C ASP A 279 17.70 -17.28 -3.39
N ALA A 280 18.87 -16.67 -3.58
CA ALA A 280 19.95 -17.26 -4.35
C ALA A 280 20.49 -18.53 -3.68
N GLU A 281 20.63 -18.54 -2.36
CA GLU A 281 21.04 -19.73 -1.62
C GLU A 281 19.98 -20.83 -1.70
N GLU A 282 18.70 -20.50 -1.56
CA GLU A 282 17.61 -21.45 -1.67
C GLU A 282 17.60 -22.11 -3.06
N ALA A 283 17.74 -21.34 -4.14
CA ALA A 283 17.85 -21.85 -5.50
C ALA A 283 19.06 -22.76 -5.69
N ARG A 284 20.20 -22.44 -5.05
CA ARG A 284 21.39 -23.30 -5.04
C ARG A 284 21.11 -24.63 -4.35
N LEU A 285 20.43 -24.59 -3.20
CA LEU A 285 20.07 -25.78 -2.43
C LEU A 285 19.05 -26.66 -3.15
N ASP A 286 18.09 -26.08 -3.90
CA ASP A 286 17.17 -26.83 -4.77
C ASP A 286 17.89 -27.71 -5.76
N SER A 287 18.97 -27.19 -6.34
CA SER A 287 19.77 -27.94 -7.30
C SER A 287 20.60 -29.07 -6.66
N LEU A 288 21.07 -28.86 -5.41
CA LEU A 288 21.92 -29.83 -4.69
C LEU A 288 21.12 -30.92 -4.00
N TYR A 289 19.93 -30.63 -3.52
CA TYR A 289 19.10 -31.51 -2.72
C TYR A 289 17.88 -32.02 -3.46
N THR A 290 17.95 -32.16 -4.80
CA THR A 290 16.88 -32.71 -5.62
C THR A 290 16.39 -34.05 -5.05
N GLY A 291 15.07 -34.11 -4.70
CA GLY A 291 14.46 -35.31 -4.10
C GLY A 291 14.77 -35.52 -2.61
N ASN A 292 15.44 -34.56 -1.95
CA ASN A 292 15.74 -34.59 -0.51
C ASN A 292 15.31 -33.28 0.18
N PRO A 293 13.98 -33.06 0.38
CA PRO A 293 13.46 -31.83 0.99
C PRO A 293 13.93 -31.62 2.45
N GLU A 294 14.15 -32.69 3.20
CA GLU A 294 14.65 -32.59 4.59
C GLU A 294 16.10 -32.09 4.62
N GLY A 295 16.95 -32.58 3.72
CA GLY A 295 18.33 -32.11 3.60
C GLY A 295 18.40 -30.66 3.15
N LYS A 296 17.53 -30.22 2.21
CA LYS A 296 17.39 -28.81 1.81
C LYS A 296 17.01 -27.94 2.99
N ALA A 297 15.95 -28.33 3.71
CA ALA A 297 15.47 -27.54 4.86
C ALA A 297 16.53 -27.38 5.95
N ALA A 298 17.27 -28.45 6.26
CA ALA A 298 18.37 -28.40 7.24
C ALA A 298 19.52 -27.49 6.80
N ALA A 299 19.89 -27.54 5.50
CA ALA A 299 20.95 -26.69 4.94
C ALA A 299 20.53 -25.21 4.90
N LEU A 300 19.27 -24.91 4.55
CA LEU A 300 18.75 -23.54 4.56
C LEU A 300 18.68 -22.98 5.98
N ALA A 301 18.23 -23.77 6.94
CA ALA A 301 18.22 -23.36 8.36
C ALA A 301 19.64 -23.06 8.89
N ALA A 302 20.65 -23.84 8.48
CA ALA A 302 22.04 -23.57 8.83
C ALA A 302 22.58 -22.29 8.18
N TRP A 303 22.14 -21.99 6.95
CA TRP A 303 22.46 -20.72 6.31
C TRP A 303 21.80 -19.54 7.03
N ASP A 304 20.51 -19.63 7.37
CA ASP A 304 19.77 -18.60 8.09
C ASP A 304 20.42 -18.31 9.47
N GLU A 305 20.89 -19.35 10.18
CA GLU A 305 21.63 -19.19 11.45
C GLU A 305 22.98 -18.46 11.26
N ALA A 306 23.70 -18.78 10.17
CA ALA A 306 24.99 -18.15 9.88
C ALA A 306 24.85 -16.73 9.30
N ASN A 307 23.68 -16.39 8.76
CA ASN A 307 23.37 -15.10 8.11
C ASN A 307 22.07 -14.53 8.71
N PRO A 308 22.09 -14.05 9.96
CA PRO A 308 20.89 -13.53 10.60
C PRO A 308 20.33 -12.33 9.81
N ARG A 309 19.01 -12.31 9.62
CA ARG A 309 18.33 -11.25 8.91
C ARG A 309 18.50 -9.91 9.64
N PRO A 310 18.90 -8.83 8.95
CA PRO A 310 18.87 -7.48 9.52
C PRO A 310 17.45 -7.08 9.95
N VAL A 311 17.37 -6.22 10.97
CA VAL A 311 16.10 -5.73 11.52
C VAL A 311 16.03 -4.23 11.33
N THR A 312 14.90 -3.73 10.89
CA THR A 312 14.58 -2.30 10.78
C THR A 312 13.85 -1.80 12.03
N SER A 313 13.34 -0.56 12.04
CA SER A 313 12.70 0.03 13.21
C SER A 313 11.61 1.04 12.84
N VAL A 314 10.77 1.42 13.81
CA VAL A 314 9.80 2.54 13.70
C VAL A 314 10.51 3.83 13.31
N ALA A 315 11.67 4.11 13.90
CA ALA A 315 12.49 5.28 13.56
C ALA A 315 12.88 5.29 12.08
N ARG A 316 13.14 4.13 11.47
CA ARG A 316 13.44 4.04 10.04
C ARG A 316 12.22 4.36 9.18
N VAL A 317 11.03 3.94 9.57
CA VAL A 317 9.77 4.35 8.90
C VAL A 317 9.61 5.88 8.99
N ALA A 318 9.84 6.45 10.18
CA ALA A 318 9.79 7.89 10.38
C ALA A 318 10.83 8.64 9.52
N ASP A 319 12.04 8.09 9.29
CA ASP A 319 13.02 8.67 8.37
C ASP A 319 12.46 8.79 6.95
N HIS A 320 11.74 7.79 6.45
CA HIS A 320 11.10 7.83 5.13
C HIS A 320 9.98 8.87 5.08
N VAL A 321 9.16 8.96 6.12
CA VAL A 321 8.12 10.01 6.26
C VAL A 321 8.75 11.40 6.19
N GLU A 322 9.81 11.65 6.98
CA GLU A 322 10.51 12.93 7.00
C GLU A 322 11.24 13.25 5.70
N HIS A 323 11.81 12.25 5.03
CA HIS A 323 12.45 12.47 3.73
C HIS A 323 11.44 12.96 2.69
N ILE A 324 10.28 12.27 2.58
CA ILE A 324 9.21 12.66 1.66
C ILE A 324 8.68 14.06 2.03
N ALA A 325 8.42 14.31 3.32
CA ALA A 325 7.97 15.63 3.78
C ALA A 325 9.00 16.75 3.50
N ARG A 326 10.29 16.45 3.56
CA ARG A 326 11.36 17.42 3.27
C ARG A 326 11.47 17.73 1.78
N VAL A 327 11.29 16.73 0.89
CA VAL A 327 11.45 16.90 -0.56
C VAL A 327 10.15 17.41 -1.20
N ALA A 328 9.03 16.79 -0.91
CA ALA A 328 7.74 17.11 -1.50
C ALA A 328 6.91 18.10 -0.66
N GLY A 329 7.20 18.23 0.63
CA GLY A 329 6.38 19.00 1.56
C GLY A 329 5.48 18.12 2.42
N TYR A 330 5.10 18.64 3.61
CA TYR A 330 4.25 17.92 4.57
C TYR A 330 2.85 17.59 4.03
N ASP A 331 2.39 18.31 3.00
CA ASP A 331 1.10 18.09 2.36
C ASP A 331 1.09 16.88 1.39
N HIS A 332 2.22 16.19 1.22
CA HIS A 332 2.41 15.15 0.20
C HIS A 332 2.81 13.78 0.77
N VAL A 333 2.68 13.58 2.07
CA VAL A 333 3.01 12.31 2.76
C VAL A 333 1.80 11.77 3.50
N GLY A 334 1.66 10.44 3.55
CA GLY A 334 0.60 9.70 4.23
C GLY A 334 1.12 8.35 4.74
N ILE A 335 0.21 7.46 5.14
CA ILE A 335 0.49 6.13 5.69
C ILE A 335 -0.20 5.07 4.84
N GLY A 336 0.54 4.01 4.44
CA GLY A 336 0.02 2.86 3.70
C GLY A 336 0.74 1.59 4.14
N GLY A 337 0.30 0.98 5.27
CA GLY A 337 1.06 0.01 6.04
C GLY A 337 1.39 -1.30 5.31
N ASP A 338 0.57 -1.72 4.34
CA ASP A 338 0.68 -2.98 3.60
C ASP A 338 0.48 -4.22 4.50
N PHE A 339 -0.29 -4.05 5.59
CA PHE A 339 -0.60 -5.15 6.50
C PHE A 339 -1.41 -6.24 5.80
N ASP A 340 -1.16 -7.49 6.19
CA ASP A 340 -1.67 -8.73 5.60
C ASP A 340 -1.16 -9.06 4.18
N GLY A 341 -0.50 -8.11 3.48
CA GLY A 341 0.23 -8.31 2.22
C GLY A 341 1.70 -8.70 2.41
N ILE A 342 2.25 -8.44 3.59
CA ILE A 342 3.64 -8.72 3.93
C ILE A 342 3.79 -9.92 4.86
N SER A 343 4.91 -10.62 4.75
CA SER A 343 5.22 -11.80 5.60
C SER A 343 6.10 -11.47 6.80
N THR A 344 6.65 -10.27 6.86
CA THR A 344 7.51 -9.79 7.93
C THR A 344 7.23 -8.32 8.16
N THR A 345 7.19 -7.94 9.42
CA THR A 345 6.81 -6.61 9.88
C THR A 345 8.02 -5.81 10.39
N VAL A 346 7.82 -4.56 10.66
CA VAL A 346 8.75 -3.72 11.41
C VAL A 346 8.45 -3.94 12.90
N PRO A 347 9.45 -4.27 13.75
CA PRO A 347 9.20 -4.41 15.18
C PRO A 347 8.48 -3.17 15.75
N TYR A 348 7.40 -3.42 16.51
CA TYR A 348 6.50 -2.40 17.05
C TYR A 348 5.64 -1.65 16.00
N LEU A 349 5.59 -2.16 14.78
CA LEU A 349 4.58 -1.93 13.75
C LEU A 349 4.21 -3.31 13.18
N ASP A 350 3.82 -4.23 14.07
CA ASP A 350 3.57 -5.63 13.74
C ASP A 350 2.14 -5.86 13.27
N SER A 351 1.24 -4.96 13.60
CA SER A 351 -0.18 -5.02 13.22
C SER A 351 -0.83 -3.63 13.26
N VAL A 352 -2.08 -3.56 12.81
CA VAL A 352 -2.81 -2.29 12.64
C VAL A 352 -3.06 -1.53 13.95
N ASP A 353 -2.88 -2.11 15.13
CA ASP A 353 -2.95 -1.43 16.42
C ASP A 353 -1.69 -0.63 16.78
N ASP A 354 -0.62 -0.81 16.03
CA ASP A 354 0.69 -0.20 16.29
C ASP A 354 0.90 1.17 15.63
N TYR A 355 -0.03 1.68 14.84
CA TYR A 355 0.10 3.04 14.24
C TYR A 355 0.45 4.14 15.25
N PRO A 356 -0.06 4.13 16.50
CA PRO A 356 0.34 5.10 17.50
C PRO A 356 1.84 5.15 17.79
N ASN A 357 2.58 4.05 17.59
CA ASN A 357 4.04 4.02 17.78
C ASN A 357 4.77 4.90 16.76
N LEU A 358 4.32 4.90 15.50
CA LEU A 358 4.86 5.80 14.47
C LEU A 358 4.53 7.27 14.79
N LEU A 359 3.31 7.54 15.23
CA LEU A 359 2.90 8.90 15.59
C LEU A 359 3.68 9.42 16.80
N ALA A 360 3.93 8.58 17.80
CA ALA A 360 4.75 8.94 18.96
C ALA A 360 6.20 9.26 18.55
N GLU A 361 6.81 8.45 17.68
CA GLU A 361 8.14 8.72 17.13
C GLU A 361 8.20 10.07 16.40
N LEU A 362 7.19 10.42 15.61
CA LEU A 362 7.13 11.70 14.91
C LEU A 362 6.89 12.87 15.87
N ILE A 363 6.11 12.66 16.94
CA ILE A 363 5.94 13.65 18.03
C ILE A 363 7.28 13.92 18.72
N ASP A 364 8.05 12.88 19.04
CA ASP A 364 9.38 13.01 19.66
C ASP A 364 10.37 13.75 18.74
N ARG A 365 10.19 13.64 17.41
CA ARG A 365 10.93 14.39 16.39
C ARG A 365 10.45 15.82 16.21
N GLY A 366 9.41 16.24 16.93
CA GLY A 366 8.92 17.61 16.96
C GLY A 366 7.86 17.94 15.91
N TRP A 367 7.16 16.94 15.35
CA TRP A 367 6.05 17.19 14.44
C TRP A 367 4.89 17.91 15.15
N THR A 368 4.31 18.91 14.47
CA THR A 368 3.16 19.66 14.99
C THR A 368 1.84 18.88 14.79
N ASP A 369 0.78 19.31 15.49
CA ASP A 369 -0.54 18.70 15.35
C ASP A 369 -1.08 18.85 13.93
N GLU A 370 -0.79 19.97 13.25
CA GLU A 370 -1.17 20.20 11.86
C GLU A 370 -0.46 19.25 10.91
N GLN A 371 0.85 19.02 11.10
CA GLN A 371 1.62 18.10 10.27
C GLN A 371 1.17 16.65 10.48
N LEU A 372 0.89 16.25 11.71
CA LEU A 372 0.35 14.93 12.02
C LEU A 372 -1.07 14.75 11.46
N SER A 373 -1.94 15.76 11.56
CA SER A 373 -3.28 15.72 10.96
C SER A 373 -3.22 15.61 9.43
N ALA A 374 -2.27 16.28 8.79
CA ALA A 374 -2.02 16.15 7.35
C ALA A 374 -1.59 14.72 7.01
N LEU A 375 -0.60 14.17 7.71
CA LEU A 375 -0.05 12.82 7.52
C LEU A 375 -1.11 11.73 7.69
N VAL A 376 -1.85 11.74 8.80
CA VAL A 376 -2.76 10.63 9.14
C VAL A 376 -3.91 10.50 8.16
N GLY A 377 -4.35 11.58 7.49
CA GLY A 377 -5.42 11.45 6.51
C GLY A 377 -5.79 12.74 5.78
N GLY A 378 -5.43 13.92 6.32
CA GLY A 378 -5.74 15.21 5.70
C GLY A 378 -5.28 15.30 4.25
N ASN A 379 -4.07 14.81 3.97
CA ASN A 379 -3.47 14.83 2.63
C ASN A 379 -4.21 13.90 1.65
N PHE A 380 -4.54 12.68 2.07
CA PHE A 380 -5.33 11.76 1.26
C PHE A 380 -6.74 12.33 0.95
N LEU A 381 -7.42 12.85 1.95
CA LEU A 381 -8.75 13.47 1.78
C LEU A 381 -8.70 14.66 0.82
N ARG A 382 -7.65 15.48 0.88
CA ARG A 382 -7.42 16.58 -0.07
C ARG A 382 -7.25 16.06 -1.50
N ALA A 383 -6.39 15.05 -1.69
CA ALA A 383 -6.16 14.46 -3.02
C ALA A 383 -7.44 13.82 -3.60
N LEU A 384 -8.20 13.09 -2.77
CA LEU A 384 -9.47 12.48 -3.20
C LEU A 384 -10.50 13.54 -3.60
N ARG A 385 -10.67 14.61 -2.81
CA ARG A 385 -11.57 15.73 -3.18
C ARG A 385 -11.17 16.40 -4.48
N ALA A 386 -9.88 16.59 -4.70
CA ALA A 386 -9.40 17.17 -5.95
C ALA A 386 -9.69 16.26 -7.17
N ALA A 387 -9.54 14.94 -7.02
CA ALA A 387 -9.92 13.99 -8.06
C ALA A 387 -11.45 13.99 -8.32
N GLU A 388 -12.26 14.08 -7.28
CA GLU A 388 -13.72 14.23 -7.39
C GLU A 388 -14.10 15.52 -8.10
N ALA A 389 -13.41 16.63 -7.82
CA ALA A 389 -13.64 17.92 -8.48
C ALA A 389 -13.27 17.90 -9.98
N VAL A 390 -12.13 17.31 -10.33
CA VAL A 390 -11.71 17.12 -11.73
C VAL A 390 -12.77 16.32 -12.48
N ALA A 391 -13.27 15.22 -11.91
CA ALA A 391 -14.31 14.42 -12.56
C ALA A 391 -15.64 15.17 -12.72
N ALA A 392 -15.99 16.03 -11.78
CA ALA A 392 -17.22 16.84 -11.86
C ALA A 392 -17.19 17.86 -13.01
N GLU A 393 -16.00 18.30 -13.43
CA GLU A 393 -15.79 19.20 -14.55
C GLU A 393 -15.73 18.47 -15.90
N MET A 394 -15.57 17.14 -15.91
CA MET A 394 -15.46 16.33 -17.13
C MET A 394 -16.81 15.76 -17.55
N PRO A 395 -17.25 15.95 -18.81
CA PRO A 395 -18.56 15.48 -19.27
C PRO A 395 -18.68 13.95 -19.24
N ASN A 396 -19.83 13.45 -18.81
CA ASN A 396 -20.12 12.00 -18.83
C ASN A 396 -20.21 11.41 -20.24
N THR A 397 -20.39 12.26 -21.26
CA THR A 397 -20.50 11.88 -22.68
C THR A 397 -19.16 11.58 -23.33
N ASP A 398 -18.06 12.03 -22.73
CA ASP A 398 -16.71 11.93 -23.29
C ASP A 398 -15.97 10.67 -22.79
N ALA A 399 -16.72 9.59 -22.55
CA ALA A 399 -16.12 8.33 -22.15
C ALA A 399 -15.11 7.85 -23.20
N VAL A 400 -13.87 7.59 -22.76
CA VAL A 400 -12.86 6.98 -23.61
C VAL A 400 -13.34 5.58 -24.00
N LEU A 401 -13.40 5.31 -25.29
CA LEU A 401 -13.82 4.03 -25.84
C LEU A 401 -12.58 3.25 -26.29
N GLY A 402 -12.52 1.98 -25.94
CA GLY A 402 -11.47 1.09 -26.40
C GLY A 402 -11.09 -0.01 -25.42
N THR A 403 -10.34 -0.93 -25.98
CA THR A 403 -9.59 -1.97 -25.25
C THR A 403 -8.14 -1.83 -25.68
N ALA A 404 -7.20 -2.29 -24.85
CA ALA A 404 -5.81 -2.39 -25.28
C ALA A 404 -5.73 -3.20 -26.59
N PRO A 405 -4.80 -2.87 -27.50
CA PRO A 405 -4.49 -3.75 -28.61
C PRO A 405 -4.18 -5.14 -28.06
N MET A 406 -4.78 -6.17 -28.65
CA MET A 406 -4.40 -7.55 -28.27
C MET A 406 -2.92 -7.71 -28.60
N ALA A 407 -2.13 -8.13 -27.62
CA ALA A 407 -0.76 -8.54 -27.91
C ALA A 407 -0.80 -9.77 -28.82
N ASP A 408 -0.16 -9.68 -29.97
CA ASP A 408 0.02 -10.79 -30.91
C ASP A 408 0.87 -11.92 -30.28
#